data_7bb56799d813e1dc77fd68f2ec771d43
#
_entry.id   7bb56799d813e1dc77fd68f2ec771d43
#
_cell.length_a   1.000
_cell.length_b   1.000
_cell.length_c   1.000
_cell.angle_alpha   90.00
_cell.angle_beta   90.00
_cell.angle_gamma   90.00
#
_symmetry.space_group_name_H-M   'P 1'
#
loop_
_entity.id
_entity.type
_entity.pdbx_description
1 polymer ?
#
loop_
_entity_poly.entity_id
_entity_poly.type
_entity_poly.pdbx_seq_one_letter_code
_entity_poly.pdbx_strand_id
1 'polypeptide(L)'
;LSVEPRPAFYALGGGGWRDYVTLLHPPYTLWHLSYVVIGAALAPSLPVERLAWGLVAFALALGVGAHALDELNGRPLRTSIPNGVLAVTAGVSIGGAAVIGLVAAFAWTAWLLPFVAFGSFIVVAYNLELVGGRFHSDSWFALAWGAFPVLTGYVGATGTLRPEAILAAAFAASLSLAQRHLSTQVRDVRRRATRISGQVVYKDGREEAVVAETFTRAPEAALRAMACAVVALAATLLALHV
;
A
#
# COMPACT_ATOMS: atom_id res chain seq x y z
N LEU A 1 7.72 11.28 -31.64
CA LEU A 1 6.61 10.78 -30.83
C LEU A 1 7.11 10.76 -29.38
N SER A 2 6.80 11.80 -28.61
CA SER A 2 7.04 11.82 -27.16
C SER A 2 6.07 10.81 -26.51
N VAL A 3 6.57 9.66 -26.11
CA VAL A 3 5.80 8.72 -25.29
C VAL A 3 5.57 9.40 -23.95
N GLU A 4 4.32 9.73 -23.63
CA GLU A 4 4.00 10.25 -22.29
C GLU A 4 4.57 9.32 -21.21
N PRO A 5 5.29 9.86 -20.23
CA PRO A 5 5.89 9.02 -19.20
C PRO A 5 4.82 8.27 -18.44
N ARG A 6 5.02 6.97 -18.21
CA ARG A 6 4.11 6.13 -17.42
C ARG A 6 3.90 6.75 -16.05
N PRO A 7 2.66 6.74 -15.50
CA PRO A 7 2.34 7.37 -14.22
C PRO A 7 3.04 6.72 -13.02
N ALA A 8 3.50 5.47 -13.18
CA ALA A 8 4.30 4.73 -12.21
C ALA A 8 5.19 3.71 -12.92
N PHE A 9 6.27 3.27 -12.26
CA PHE A 9 7.22 2.31 -12.85
C PHE A 9 6.61 0.93 -13.13
N TYR A 10 5.56 0.56 -12.40
CA TYR A 10 4.82 -0.71 -12.56
C TYR A 10 3.60 -0.58 -13.48
N ALA A 11 3.22 0.64 -13.89
CA ALA A 11 2.06 0.84 -14.74
C ALA A 11 2.28 0.21 -16.12
N LEU A 12 1.31 -0.59 -16.56
CA LEU A 12 1.28 -1.15 -17.91
C LEU A 12 0.79 -0.10 -18.90
N GLY A 13 1.00 -0.33 -20.20
CA GLY A 13 0.42 0.52 -21.25
C GLY A 13 -1.10 0.47 -21.15
N GLY A 14 -1.79 1.65 -21.21
CA GLY A 14 -3.21 1.78 -20.91
C GLY A 14 -4.14 0.97 -21.81
N GLY A 15 -5.32 0.68 -21.27
CA GLY A 15 -6.46 0.05 -21.96
C GLY A 15 -6.70 -1.42 -21.61
N GLY A 16 -7.98 -1.81 -21.52
CA GLY A 16 -8.44 -3.17 -21.27
C GLY A 16 -7.97 -3.76 -19.94
N TRP A 17 -7.58 -5.03 -19.92
CA TRP A 17 -7.15 -5.75 -18.72
C TRP A 17 -5.92 -5.14 -18.04
N ARG A 18 -5.08 -4.44 -18.80
CA ARG A 18 -3.85 -3.78 -18.29
C ARG A 18 -4.16 -2.69 -17.27
N ASP A 19 -5.28 -1.99 -17.46
CA ASP A 19 -5.73 -0.98 -16.50
C ASP A 19 -6.08 -1.60 -15.15
N TYR A 20 -6.71 -2.77 -15.13
CA TYR A 20 -7.02 -3.49 -13.89
C TYR A 20 -5.75 -3.97 -13.17
N VAL A 21 -4.77 -4.50 -13.89
CA VAL A 21 -3.46 -4.86 -13.29
C VAL A 21 -2.75 -3.62 -12.75
N THR A 22 -2.75 -2.52 -13.49
CA THR A 22 -2.16 -1.25 -13.06
C THR A 22 -2.85 -0.71 -11.81
N LEU A 23 -4.20 -0.81 -11.76
CA LEU A 23 -5.01 -0.40 -10.61
C LEU A 23 -4.61 -1.10 -9.32
N LEU A 24 -4.23 -2.37 -9.38
CA LEU A 24 -3.85 -3.14 -8.18
C LEU A 24 -2.53 -2.68 -7.54
N HIS A 25 -1.75 -1.82 -8.18
CA HIS A 25 -0.43 -1.39 -7.66
C HIS A 25 0.44 -2.58 -7.17
N PRO A 26 0.71 -3.61 -7.99
CA PRO A 26 1.15 -4.91 -7.51
C PRO A 26 2.32 -4.89 -6.51
N PRO A 27 3.40 -4.10 -6.70
CA PRO A 27 4.50 -4.06 -5.74
C PRO A 27 4.09 -3.53 -4.37
N TYR A 28 3.19 -2.54 -4.33
CA TYR A 28 2.75 -1.93 -3.07
C TYR A 28 1.68 -2.77 -2.38
N THR A 29 0.77 -3.37 -3.12
CA THR A 29 -0.19 -4.32 -2.56
C THR A 29 0.53 -5.51 -1.91
N LEU A 30 1.52 -6.09 -2.60
CA LEU A 30 2.31 -7.18 -2.04
C LEU A 30 3.09 -6.74 -0.79
N TRP A 31 3.64 -5.54 -0.80
CA TRP A 31 4.30 -4.95 0.35
C TRP A 31 3.37 -4.88 1.58
N HIS A 32 2.17 -4.32 1.42
CA HIS A 32 1.24 -4.15 2.54
C HIS A 32 0.63 -5.48 3.00
N LEU A 33 0.39 -6.44 2.10
CA LEU A 33 -0.02 -7.80 2.47
C LEU A 33 1.07 -8.51 3.27
N SER A 34 2.35 -8.25 2.95
CA SER A 34 3.48 -8.77 3.71
C SER A 34 3.50 -8.28 5.16
N TYR A 35 2.98 -7.09 5.44
CA TYR A 35 2.83 -6.61 6.82
C TYR A 35 1.80 -7.40 7.62
N VAL A 36 0.71 -7.84 6.99
CA VAL A 36 -0.26 -8.75 7.63
C VAL A 36 0.40 -10.08 7.97
N VAL A 37 1.21 -10.61 7.03
CA VAL A 37 2.00 -11.84 7.24
C VAL A 37 2.98 -11.67 8.40
N ILE A 38 3.76 -10.58 8.40
CA ILE A 38 4.73 -10.28 9.46
C ILE A 38 4.02 -10.26 10.82
N GLY A 39 2.89 -9.55 10.92
CA GLY A 39 2.11 -9.51 12.15
C GLY A 39 1.66 -10.89 12.63
N ALA A 40 1.05 -11.68 11.74
CA ALA A 40 0.56 -13.02 12.08
C ALA A 40 1.70 -14.01 12.41
N ALA A 41 2.83 -13.91 11.69
CA ALA A 41 3.97 -14.80 11.91
C ALA A 41 4.79 -14.50 13.17
N LEU A 42 4.56 -13.36 13.85
CA LEU A 42 5.10 -13.09 15.17
C LEU A 42 4.32 -13.83 16.29
N ALA A 43 3.18 -14.45 15.97
CA ALA A 43 2.44 -15.25 16.95
C ALA A 43 3.24 -16.51 17.33
N PRO A 44 3.13 -17.03 18.56
CA PRO A 44 3.80 -18.27 18.98
C PRO A 44 3.42 -19.49 18.13
N SER A 45 2.22 -19.49 17.55
CA SER A 45 1.76 -20.46 16.57
C SER A 45 1.02 -19.72 15.44
N LEU A 46 1.25 -20.15 14.20
CA LEU A 46 0.63 -19.50 13.04
C LEU A 46 -0.70 -20.18 12.67
N PRO A 47 -1.86 -19.54 12.93
CA PRO A 47 -3.15 -20.06 12.48
C PRO A 47 -3.33 -19.75 10.98
N VAL A 48 -2.90 -20.66 10.11
CA VAL A 48 -2.88 -20.49 8.64
C VAL A 48 -4.22 -20.05 8.08
N GLU A 49 -5.31 -20.62 8.57
CA GLU A 49 -6.67 -20.24 8.14
C GLU A 49 -6.96 -18.77 8.44
N ARG A 50 -6.66 -18.30 9.66
CA ARG A 50 -6.88 -16.91 10.05
C ARG A 50 -6.00 -15.94 9.24
N LEU A 51 -4.75 -16.32 8.97
CA LEU A 51 -3.87 -15.56 8.10
C LEU A 51 -4.45 -15.49 6.68
N ALA A 52 -4.92 -16.60 6.12
CA ALA A 52 -5.50 -16.64 4.77
C ALA A 52 -6.69 -15.69 4.64
N TRP A 53 -7.65 -15.75 5.57
CA TRP A 53 -8.79 -14.84 5.59
C TRP A 53 -8.39 -13.38 5.81
N GLY A 54 -7.40 -13.12 6.68
CA GLY A 54 -6.81 -11.80 6.85
C GLY A 54 -6.22 -11.26 5.54
N LEU A 55 -5.44 -12.07 4.82
CA LEU A 55 -4.88 -11.69 3.53
C LEU A 55 -5.96 -11.41 2.48
N VAL A 56 -7.03 -12.21 2.42
CA VAL A 56 -8.17 -11.96 1.52
C VAL A 56 -8.84 -10.63 1.86
N ALA A 57 -9.12 -10.36 3.15
CA ALA A 57 -9.74 -9.11 3.58
C ALA A 57 -8.86 -7.89 3.21
N PHE A 58 -7.54 -7.95 3.47
CA PHE A 58 -6.63 -6.87 3.12
C PHE A 58 -6.43 -6.73 1.60
N ALA A 59 -6.37 -7.83 0.85
CA ALA A 59 -6.32 -7.77 -0.61
C ALA A 59 -7.56 -7.08 -1.20
N LEU A 60 -8.75 -7.37 -0.66
CA LEU A 60 -9.99 -6.71 -1.06
C LEU A 60 -10.00 -5.23 -0.68
N ALA A 61 -9.78 -4.90 0.60
CA ALA A 61 -9.91 -3.52 1.07
C ALA A 61 -8.79 -2.62 0.53
N LEU A 62 -7.54 -3.07 0.64
CA LEU A 62 -6.35 -2.27 0.32
C LEU A 62 -5.89 -2.50 -1.13
N GLY A 63 -5.80 -3.76 -1.56
CA GLY A 63 -5.33 -4.10 -2.91
C GLY A 63 -6.31 -3.69 -4.01
N VAL A 64 -7.60 -3.74 -3.76
CA VAL A 64 -8.64 -3.42 -4.74
C VAL A 64 -9.40 -2.15 -4.36
N GLY A 65 -10.02 -2.13 -3.18
CA GLY A 65 -10.95 -1.08 -2.77
C GLY A 65 -10.30 0.29 -2.65
N ALA A 66 -9.18 0.38 -1.93
CA ALA A 66 -8.43 1.64 -1.75
C ALA A 66 -7.98 2.22 -3.09
N HIS A 67 -7.42 1.39 -3.97
CA HIS A 67 -6.93 1.83 -5.27
C HIS A 67 -8.06 2.22 -6.23
N ALA A 68 -9.21 1.57 -6.15
CA ALA A 68 -10.39 1.98 -6.91
C ALA A 68 -10.92 3.34 -6.45
N LEU A 69 -10.91 3.62 -5.12
CA LEU A 69 -11.25 4.95 -4.58
C LEU A 69 -10.23 6.01 -4.99
N ASP A 70 -8.94 5.71 -4.91
CA ASP A 70 -7.86 6.61 -5.34
C ASP A 70 -8.00 6.98 -6.82
N GLU A 71 -8.30 5.99 -7.67
CA GLU A 71 -8.51 6.24 -9.11
C GLU A 71 -9.82 6.99 -9.39
N LEU A 72 -10.86 6.84 -8.55
CA LEU A 72 -12.06 7.70 -8.61
C LEU A 72 -11.74 9.15 -8.24
N ASN A 73 -10.81 9.36 -7.31
CA ASN A 73 -10.43 10.68 -6.81
C ASN A 73 -9.25 11.26 -7.60
N GLY A 74 -9.51 11.64 -8.87
CA GLY A 74 -8.55 12.39 -9.68
C GLY A 74 -7.74 11.60 -10.71
N ARG A 75 -8.02 10.31 -10.92
CA ARG A 75 -7.37 9.50 -11.98
C ARG A 75 -5.84 9.47 -11.94
N PRO A 76 -5.19 9.20 -10.81
CA PRO A 76 -3.74 9.27 -10.71
C PRO A 76 -2.99 8.28 -11.61
N LEU A 77 -3.62 7.18 -12.03
CA LEU A 77 -3.06 6.19 -12.94
C LEU A 77 -3.51 6.36 -14.38
N ARG A 78 -4.47 7.26 -14.63
CA ARG A 78 -5.03 7.55 -15.96
C ARG A 78 -5.61 6.29 -16.63
N THR A 79 -6.27 5.41 -15.85
CA THR A 79 -6.95 4.24 -16.38
C THR A 79 -8.20 4.63 -17.17
N SER A 80 -8.64 3.80 -18.11
CA SER A 80 -9.88 3.97 -18.85
C SER A 80 -11.08 3.31 -18.17
N ILE A 81 -10.94 2.78 -16.95
CA ILE A 81 -12.00 2.09 -16.22
C ILE A 81 -13.14 3.07 -15.90
N PRO A 82 -14.40 2.80 -16.26
CA PRO A 82 -15.52 3.70 -16.00
C PRO A 82 -15.71 3.97 -14.48
N ASN A 83 -16.13 5.19 -14.12
CA ASN A 83 -16.34 5.58 -12.72
C ASN A 83 -17.34 4.67 -12.01
N GLY A 84 -18.43 4.25 -12.69
CA GLY A 84 -19.39 3.32 -12.10
C GLY A 84 -18.77 1.96 -11.76
N VAL A 85 -17.86 1.45 -12.60
CA VAL A 85 -17.13 0.20 -12.33
C VAL A 85 -16.19 0.38 -11.14
N LEU A 86 -15.42 1.49 -11.07
CA LEU A 86 -14.56 1.78 -9.94
C LEU A 86 -15.36 1.89 -8.62
N ALA A 87 -16.51 2.59 -8.63
CA ALA A 87 -17.35 2.77 -7.45
C ALA A 87 -17.91 1.42 -6.96
N VAL A 88 -18.45 0.58 -7.87
CA VAL A 88 -18.95 -0.75 -7.52
C VAL A 88 -17.81 -1.63 -7.00
N THR A 89 -16.67 -1.63 -7.69
CA THR A 89 -15.48 -2.40 -7.28
C THR A 89 -15.02 -1.98 -5.88
N ALA A 90 -14.93 -0.69 -5.58
CA ALA A 90 -14.57 -0.19 -4.27
C ALA A 90 -15.59 -0.62 -3.20
N GLY A 91 -16.89 -0.41 -3.46
CA GLY A 91 -17.96 -0.75 -2.51
C GLY A 91 -18.01 -2.25 -2.18
N VAL A 92 -17.99 -3.10 -3.21
CA VAL A 92 -18.00 -4.56 -3.04
C VAL A 92 -16.75 -5.06 -2.32
N SER A 93 -15.57 -4.54 -2.68
CA SER A 93 -14.31 -4.98 -2.08
C SER A 93 -14.20 -4.56 -0.62
N ILE A 94 -14.50 -3.30 -0.30
CA ILE A 94 -14.45 -2.80 1.09
C ILE A 94 -15.53 -3.45 1.93
N GLY A 95 -16.77 -3.58 1.40
CA GLY A 95 -17.87 -4.26 2.07
C GLY A 95 -17.55 -5.73 2.34
N GLY A 96 -17.01 -6.44 1.34
CA GLY A 96 -16.56 -7.82 1.49
C GLY A 96 -15.49 -8.00 2.55
N ALA A 97 -14.48 -7.11 2.57
CA ALA A 97 -13.45 -7.11 3.62
C ALA A 97 -14.04 -6.87 5.01
N ALA A 98 -15.00 -5.93 5.14
CA ALA A 98 -15.67 -5.66 6.40
C ALA A 98 -16.48 -6.88 6.88
N VAL A 99 -17.20 -7.56 5.98
CA VAL A 99 -17.95 -8.80 6.30
C VAL A 99 -16.99 -9.89 6.77
N ILE A 100 -15.86 -10.12 6.08
CA ILE A 100 -14.85 -11.09 6.51
C ILE A 100 -14.34 -10.73 7.91
N GLY A 101 -13.99 -9.45 8.14
CA GLY A 101 -13.52 -8.98 9.44
C GLY A 101 -14.55 -9.15 10.55
N LEU A 102 -15.84 -8.90 10.30
CA LEU A 102 -16.92 -9.11 11.26
C LEU A 102 -17.09 -10.61 11.57
N VAL A 103 -17.12 -11.47 10.55
CA VAL A 103 -17.17 -12.92 10.76
C VAL A 103 -15.98 -13.40 11.60
N ALA A 104 -14.77 -12.93 11.28
CA ALA A 104 -13.57 -13.23 12.05
C ALA A 104 -13.66 -12.73 13.50
N ALA A 105 -14.22 -11.54 13.72
CA ALA A 105 -14.41 -10.98 15.07
C ALA A 105 -15.32 -11.82 15.93
N PHE A 106 -16.40 -12.34 15.37
CA PHE A 106 -17.34 -13.22 16.11
C PHE A 106 -16.83 -14.67 16.24
N ALA A 107 -16.09 -15.16 15.24
CA ALA A 107 -15.60 -16.53 15.25
C ALA A 107 -14.31 -16.71 16.08
N TRP A 108 -13.43 -15.72 16.11
CA TRP A 108 -12.09 -15.88 16.71
C TRP A 108 -11.83 -14.95 17.89
N THR A 109 -12.02 -13.64 17.74
CA THR A 109 -11.77 -12.66 18.79
C THR A 109 -12.47 -11.33 18.55
N ALA A 110 -13.26 -10.88 19.51
CA ALA A 110 -13.95 -9.58 19.44
C ALA A 110 -12.97 -8.39 19.38
N TRP A 111 -11.71 -8.57 19.72
CA TRP A 111 -10.67 -7.56 19.54
C TRP A 111 -10.45 -7.13 18.09
N LEU A 112 -10.97 -7.87 17.12
CA LEU A 112 -10.96 -7.45 15.70
C LEU A 112 -12.00 -6.38 15.37
N LEU A 113 -13.06 -6.18 16.17
CA LEU A 113 -14.11 -5.18 15.89
C LEU A 113 -13.55 -3.76 15.73
N PRO A 114 -12.71 -3.22 16.64
CA PRO A 114 -12.12 -1.91 16.42
C PRO A 114 -11.23 -1.83 15.18
N PHE A 115 -10.58 -2.93 14.78
CA PHE A 115 -9.80 -2.98 13.54
C PHE A 115 -10.70 -2.94 12.31
N VAL A 116 -11.82 -3.64 12.32
CA VAL A 116 -12.81 -3.59 11.22
C VAL A 116 -13.38 -2.18 11.08
N ALA A 117 -13.79 -1.57 12.20
CA ALA A 117 -14.32 -0.21 12.20
C ALA A 117 -13.30 0.81 11.69
N PHE A 118 -12.08 0.78 12.24
CA PHE A 118 -11.01 1.68 11.81
C PHE A 118 -10.60 1.44 10.35
N GLY A 119 -10.40 0.19 9.93
CA GLY A 119 -9.99 -0.15 8.57
C GLY A 119 -11.01 0.29 7.54
N SER A 120 -12.30 0.02 7.78
CA SER A 120 -13.40 0.45 6.89
C SER A 120 -13.50 1.98 6.79
N PHE A 121 -13.33 2.67 7.92
CA PHE A 121 -13.33 4.12 7.96
C PHE A 121 -12.11 4.73 7.22
N ILE A 122 -10.90 4.30 7.58
CA ILE A 122 -9.69 4.95 7.10
C ILE A 122 -9.43 4.72 5.62
N VAL A 123 -9.83 3.56 5.07
CA VAL A 123 -9.68 3.30 3.63
C VAL A 123 -10.54 4.26 2.80
N VAL A 124 -11.72 4.61 3.27
CA VAL A 124 -12.60 5.58 2.61
C VAL A 124 -12.12 7.02 2.87
N ALA A 125 -11.88 7.35 4.14
CA ALA A 125 -11.52 8.71 4.56
C ALA A 125 -10.19 9.18 3.95
N TYR A 126 -9.21 8.27 3.82
CA TYR A 126 -7.91 8.59 3.23
C TYR A 126 -8.00 8.79 1.72
N ASN A 127 -8.59 7.82 0.99
CA ASN A 127 -8.57 7.83 -0.48
C ASN A 127 -9.55 8.84 -1.09
N LEU A 128 -10.64 9.19 -0.40
CA LEU A 128 -11.56 10.25 -0.81
C LEU A 128 -11.23 11.61 -0.19
N GLU A 129 -10.11 11.73 0.53
CA GLU A 129 -9.66 12.97 1.17
C GLU A 129 -10.74 13.65 2.03
N LEU A 130 -11.51 12.82 2.78
CA LEU A 130 -12.61 13.34 3.58
C LEU A 130 -12.15 14.39 4.62
N VAL A 131 -13.09 15.28 5.00
CA VAL A 131 -12.83 16.37 5.96
C VAL A 131 -11.66 17.26 5.50
N GLY A 132 -11.67 17.64 4.22
CA GLY A 132 -10.64 18.52 3.64
C GLY A 132 -9.24 17.90 3.62
N GLY A 133 -9.15 16.57 3.45
CA GLY A 133 -7.87 15.85 3.38
C GLY A 133 -7.19 15.63 4.74
N ARG A 134 -7.88 15.84 5.86
CA ARG A 134 -7.30 15.67 7.21
C ARG A 134 -6.69 14.27 7.42
N PHE A 135 -7.27 13.25 6.80
CA PHE A 135 -6.81 11.87 6.88
C PHE A 135 -5.79 11.51 5.79
N HIS A 136 -5.55 12.39 4.80
CA HIS A 136 -4.60 12.17 3.71
C HIS A 136 -3.24 12.82 4.04
N SER A 137 -2.61 12.38 5.14
CA SER A 137 -1.29 12.83 5.55
C SER A 137 -0.28 11.69 5.62
N ASP A 138 1.02 12.04 5.69
CA ASP A 138 2.09 11.05 5.80
C ASP A 138 1.98 10.22 7.08
N SER A 139 1.55 10.85 8.19
CA SER A 139 1.34 10.14 9.46
C SER A 139 0.18 9.15 9.38
N TRP A 140 -0.94 9.55 8.76
CA TRP A 140 -2.06 8.65 8.54
C TRP A 140 -1.72 7.52 7.58
N PHE A 141 -0.90 7.80 6.56
CA PHE A 141 -0.39 6.76 5.67
C PHE A 141 0.46 5.74 6.45
N ALA A 142 1.44 6.20 7.22
CA ALA A 142 2.28 5.33 8.02
C ALA A 142 1.48 4.47 9.01
N LEU A 143 0.46 5.05 9.66
CA LEU A 143 -0.42 4.34 10.57
C LEU A 143 -1.29 3.30 9.84
N ALA A 144 -2.02 3.72 8.80
CA ALA A 144 -3.06 2.91 8.17
C ALA A 144 -2.49 1.86 7.20
N TRP A 145 -1.39 2.17 6.50
CA TRP A 145 -0.76 1.27 5.53
C TRP A 145 0.51 0.58 6.05
N GLY A 146 1.03 1.02 7.22
CA GLY A 146 2.19 0.40 7.89
C GLY A 146 1.80 -0.33 9.16
N ALA A 147 1.53 0.40 10.24
CA ALA A 147 1.28 -0.19 11.56
C ALA A 147 0.02 -1.07 11.59
N PHE A 148 -1.07 -0.59 11.03
CA PHE A 148 -2.38 -1.24 11.11
C PHE A 148 -2.42 -2.66 10.53
N PRO A 149 -1.86 -2.98 9.35
CA PRO A 149 -1.82 -4.34 8.84
C PRO A 149 -1.05 -5.31 9.76
N VAL A 150 0.08 -4.87 10.33
CA VAL A 150 0.86 -5.68 11.29
C VAL A 150 0.04 -5.98 12.54
N LEU A 151 -0.55 -4.95 13.14
CA LEU A 151 -1.36 -5.11 14.35
C LEU A 151 -2.58 -6.00 14.11
N THR A 152 -3.25 -5.83 12.96
CA THR A 152 -4.41 -6.65 12.60
C THR A 152 -4.01 -8.12 12.41
N GLY A 153 -2.90 -8.38 11.70
CA GLY A 153 -2.37 -9.73 11.51
C GLY A 153 -2.04 -10.42 12.84
N TYR A 154 -1.36 -9.71 13.74
CA TYR A 154 -0.99 -10.23 15.05
C TYR A 154 -2.22 -10.49 15.92
N VAL A 155 -3.13 -9.52 16.05
CA VAL A 155 -4.36 -9.66 16.88
C VAL A 155 -5.27 -10.74 16.30
N GLY A 156 -5.40 -10.84 14.96
CA GLY A 156 -6.14 -11.91 14.31
C GLY A 156 -5.58 -13.30 14.62
N ALA A 157 -4.25 -13.43 14.72
CA ALA A 157 -3.59 -14.67 15.04
C ALA A 157 -3.71 -15.04 16.53
N THR A 158 -3.53 -14.07 17.45
CA THR A 158 -3.34 -14.31 18.89
C THR A 158 -4.52 -13.93 19.76
N GLY A 159 -5.41 -13.06 19.31
CA GLY A 159 -6.47 -12.45 20.12
C GLY A 159 -5.98 -11.46 21.17
N THR A 160 -4.70 -11.10 21.15
CA THR A 160 -4.06 -10.23 22.15
C THR A 160 -3.17 -9.19 21.48
N LEU A 161 -2.69 -8.22 22.26
CA LEU A 161 -1.68 -7.26 21.80
C LEU A 161 -0.47 -7.35 22.75
N ARG A 162 0.71 -7.58 22.21
CA ARG A 162 1.97 -7.70 22.95
C ARG A 162 3.04 -6.75 22.40
N PRO A 163 4.13 -6.49 23.18
CA PRO A 163 5.18 -5.56 22.79
C PRO A 163 5.83 -5.85 21.44
N GLU A 164 6.02 -7.13 21.07
CA GLU A 164 6.59 -7.51 19.78
C GLU A 164 5.75 -7.03 18.59
N ALA A 165 4.41 -7.06 18.72
CA ALA A 165 3.51 -6.53 17.69
C ALA A 165 3.60 -5.01 17.57
N ILE A 166 3.76 -4.30 18.69
CA ILE A 166 3.91 -2.84 18.72
C ILE A 166 5.23 -2.42 18.07
N LEU A 167 6.33 -3.11 18.39
CA LEU A 167 7.63 -2.85 17.79
C LEU A 167 7.64 -3.13 16.28
N ALA A 168 7.03 -4.23 15.84
CA ALA A 168 6.88 -4.54 14.43
C ALA A 168 5.97 -3.53 13.71
N ALA A 169 4.91 -3.05 14.35
CA ALA A 169 4.04 -2.01 13.83
C ALA A 169 4.79 -0.67 13.69
N ALA A 170 5.64 -0.31 14.65
CA ALA A 170 6.50 0.87 14.57
C ALA A 170 7.51 0.76 13.42
N PHE A 171 8.13 -0.41 13.24
CA PHE A 171 8.99 -0.69 12.08
C PHE A 171 8.22 -0.51 10.76
N ALA A 172 7.05 -1.12 10.62
CA ALA A 172 6.24 -1.03 9.42
C ALA A 172 5.75 0.40 9.13
N ALA A 173 5.37 1.16 10.18
CA ALA A 173 5.01 2.57 10.06
C ALA A 173 6.19 3.41 9.54
N SER A 174 7.38 3.23 10.12
CA SER A 174 8.60 3.95 9.70
C SER A 174 8.97 3.64 8.25
N LEU A 175 8.87 2.37 7.85
CA LEU A 175 9.17 1.94 6.49
C LEU A 175 8.13 2.45 5.49
N SER A 176 6.84 2.48 5.86
CA SER A 176 5.77 3.07 5.05
C SER A 176 5.92 4.59 4.93
N LEU A 177 6.42 5.27 5.96
CA LEU A 177 6.74 6.69 5.89
C LEU A 177 7.88 6.94 4.88
N ALA A 178 8.94 6.14 4.91
CA ALA A 178 10.02 6.21 3.93
C ALA A 178 9.49 5.93 2.50
N GLN A 179 8.65 4.92 2.32
CA GLN A 179 7.96 4.64 1.05
C GLN A 179 7.16 5.87 0.57
N ARG A 180 6.41 6.51 1.47
CA ARG A 180 5.58 7.68 1.16
C ARG A 180 6.43 8.84 0.64
N HIS A 181 7.54 9.17 1.31
CA HIS A 181 8.44 10.25 0.89
C HIS A 181 9.07 9.96 -0.47
N LEU A 182 9.64 8.76 -0.67
CA LEU A 182 10.24 8.38 -1.95
C LEU A 182 9.22 8.37 -3.09
N SER A 183 8.02 7.80 -2.86
CA SER A 183 6.97 7.72 -3.87
C SER A 183 6.37 9.09 -4.20
N THR A 184 6.31 10.02 -3.24
CA THR A 184 5.84 11.39 -3.48
C THR A 184 6.76 12.12 -4.45
N GLN A 185 8.08 12.06 -4.24
CA GLN A 185 9.04 12.65 -5.17
C GLN A 185 8.89 12.09 -6.59
N VAL A 186 8.75 10.78 -6.73
CA VAL A 186 8.55 10.13 -8.03
C VAL A 186 7.25 10.58 -8.69
N ARG A 187 6.14 10.64 -7.91
CA ARG A 187 4.84 11.08 -8.41
C ARG A 187 4.85 12.53 -8.87
N ASP A 188 5.50 13.42 -8.13
CA ASP A 188 5.60 14.83 -8.50
C ASP A 188 6.31 14.98 -9.84
N VAL A 189 7.41 14.26 -10.06
CA VAL A 189 8.11 14.28 -11.34
C VAL A 189 7.28 13.65 -12.46
N ARG A 190 6.73 12.45 -12.27
CA ARG A 190 6.05 11.71 -13.34
C ARG A 190 4.66 12.23 -13.68
N ARG A 191 3.94 12.83 -12.72
CA ARG A 191 2.53 13.20 -12.88
C ARG A 191 2.28 14.70 -12.94
N ARG A 192 3.17 15.52 -12.37
CA ARG A 192 2.97 16.97 -12.21
C ARG A 192 3.99 17.83 -12.94
N ALA A 193 5.24 17.35 -13.12
CA ALA A 193 6.26 18.13 -13.81
C ALA A 193 5.96 18.18 -15.31
N THR A 194 5.83 19.39 -15.84
CA THR A 194 5.66 19.63 -17.28
C THR A 194 6.98 19.85 -17.99
N ARG A 195 8.00 20.30 -17.25
CA ARG A 195 9.36 20.56 -17.79
C ARG A 195 10.40 20.40 -16.68
N ILE A 196 11.50 19.74 -17.02
CA ILE A 196 12.70 19.66 -16.19
C ILE A 196 13.88 20.11 -17.07
N SER A 197 14.68 21.04 -16.57
CA SER A 197 15.85 21.56 -17.28
C SER A 197 16.89 22.04 -16.29
N GLY A 198 18.17 21.86 -16.62
CA GLY A 198 19.31 22.28 -15.81
C GLY A 198 20.54 21.44 -16.09
N GLN A 199 21.62 21.75 -15.40
CA GLN A 199 22.87 21.00 -15.43
C GLN A 199 23.42 20.84 -14.01
N VAL A 200 24.03 19.69 -13.76
CA VAL A 200 24.90 19.46 -12.59
C VAL A 200 26.33 19.60 -13.06
N VAL A 201 27.06 20.55 -12.46
CA VAL A 201 28.48 20.71 -12.71
C VAL A 201 29.24 20.13 -11.52
N TYR A 202 30.02 19.09 -11.77
CA TYR A 202 30.80 18.40 -10.74
C TYR A 202 32.14 19.11 -10.47
N LYS A 203 32.74 18.85 -9.32
CA LYS A 203 34.03 19.44 -8.92
C LYS A 203 35.18 19.07 -9.87
N ASP A 204 35.08 17.99 -10.61
CA ASP A 204 36.02 17.52 -11.62
C ASP A 204 35.78 18.16 -13.00
N GLY A 205 34.82 19.10 -13.11
CA GLY A 205 34.46 19.77 -14.35
C GLY A 205 33.50 19.01 -15.26
N ARG A 206 33.09 17.81 -14.88
CA ARG A 206 32.08 17.05 -15.62
C ARG A 206 30.71 17.72 -15.51
N GLU A 207 30.01 17.83 -16.64
CA GLU A 207 28.65 18.34 -16.73
C GLU A 207 27.67 17.23 -17.06
N GLU A 208 26.52 17.22 -16.41
CA GLU A 208 25.46 16.26 -16.63
C GLU A 208 24.11 16.97 -16.72
N ALA A 209 23.37 16.72 -17.79
CA ALA A 209 22.04 17.30 -17.96
C ALA A 209 21.06 16.75 -16.91
N VAL A 210 20.26 17.65 -16.31
CA VAL A 210 19.19 17.29 -15.39
C VAL A 210 17.97 16.87 -16.20
N VAL A 211 17.55 15.61 -16.03
CA VAL A 211 16.41 15.00 -16.68
C VAL A 211 15.47 14.37 -15.63
N ALA A 212 14.30 13.87 -16.04
CA ALA A 212 13.36 13.26 -15.12
C ALA A 212 13.96 12.08 -14.33
N GLU A 213 14.79 11.30 -14.99
CA GLU A 213 15.51 10.16 -14.42
C GLU A 213 16.47 10.55 -13.28
N THR A 214 17.01 11.77 -13.31
CA THR A 214 17.85 12.31 -12.24
C THR A 214 17.14 12.29 -10.88
N PHE A 215 15.82 12.50 -10.89
CA PHE A 215 15.01 12.56 -9.67
C PHE A 215 14.23 11.26 -9.38
N THR A 216 14.04 10.37 -10.36
CA THR A 216 13.20 9.19 -10.18
C THR A 216 14.00 7.89 -10.04
N ARG A 217 15.19 7.79 -10.65
CA ARG A 217 15.97 6.55 -10.73
C ARG A 217 16.31 5.98 -9.35
N ALA A 218 16.91 6.79 -8.49
CA ALA A 218 17.32 6.33 -7.16
C ALA A 218 16.13 6.03 -6.24
N PRO A 219 15.10 6.92 -6.13
CA PRO A 219 13.89 6.61 -5.37
C PRO A 219 13.17 5.35 -5.84
N GLU A 220 13.00 5.14 -7.15
CA GLU A 220 12.35 3.94 -7.68
C GLU A 220 13.16 2.67 -7.42
N ALA A 221 14.50 2.74 -7.51
CA ALA A 221 15.36 1.61 -7.15
C ALA A 221 15.23 1.28 -5.66
N ALA A 222 15.23 2.29 -4.78
CA ALA A 222 15.01 2.11 -3.35
C ALA A 222 13.64 1.49 -3.05
N LEU A 223 12.56 2.00 -3.67
CA LEU A 223 11.20 1.47 -3.51
C LEU A 223 11.11 -0.01 -3.90
N ARG A 224 11.75 -0.42 -5.00
CA ARG A 224 11.80 -1.84 -5.41
C ARG A 224 12.57 -2.70 -4.41
N ALA A 225 13.73 -2.23 -3.98
CA ALA A 225 14.56 -2.96 -3.00
C ALA A 225 13.83 -3.13 -1.66
N MET A 226 13.16 -2.06 -1.17
CA MET A 226 12.36 -2.11 0.05
C MET A 226 11.17 -3.06 -0.09
N ALA A 227 10.46 -3.05 -1.23
CA ALA A 227 9.36 -4.00 -1.49
C ALA A 227 9.86 -5.45 -1.44
N CYS A 228 10.98 -5.75 -2.11
CA CYS A 228 11.60 -7.08 -2.05
C CYS A 228 12.02 -7.46 -0.62
N ALA A 229 12.62 -6.52 0.13
CA ALA A 229 13.06 -6.78 1.50
C ALA A 229 11.89 -7.12 2.45
N VAL A 230 10.76 -6.41 2.34
CA VAL A 230 9.57 -6.67 3.16
C VAL A 230 8.97 -8.04 2.81
N VAL A 231 8.88 -8.36 1.53
CA VAL A 231 8.39 -9.68 1.07
C VAL A 231 9.32 -10.79 1.56
N ALA A 232 10.63 -10.61 1.44
CA ALA A 232 11.60 -11.59 1.92
C ALA A 232 11.52 -11.78 3.44
N LEU A 233 11.37 -10.70 4.21
CA LEU A 233 11.16 -10.78 5.66
C LEU A 233 9.88 -11.55 6.00
N ALA A 234 8.77 -11.26 5.34
CA ALA A 234 7.51 -11.97 5.54
C ALA A 234 7.66 -13.48 5.24
N ALA A 235 8.31 -13.80 4.12
CA ALA A 235 8.58 -15.20 3.74
C ALA A 235 9.49 -15.89 4.75
N THR A 236 10.53 -15.22 5.24
CA THR A 236 11.44 -15.76 6.27
C THR A 236 10.69 -16.08 7.56
N LEU A 237 9.83 -15.15 8.03
CA LEU A 237 9.05 -15.38 9.24
C LEU A 237 8.04 -16.51 9.06
N LEU A 238 7.41 -16.65 7.89
CA LEU A 238 6.55 -17.80 7.59
C LEU A 238 7.33 -19.13 7.64
N ALA A 239 8.54 -19.15 7.09
CA ALA A 239 9.38 -20.36 7.07
C ALA A 239 9.78 -20.84 8.47
N LEU A 240 9.71 -19.99 9.51
CA LEU A 240 9.95 -20.42 10.90
C LEU A 240 8.80 -21.25 11.48
N HIS A 241 7.64 -21.30 10.80
CA HIS A 241 6.46 -22.04 11.22
C HIS A 241 6.22 -23.33 10.42
N VAL A 242 7.11 -23.67 9.49
CA VAL A 242 7.10 -24.88 8.66
C VAL A 242 8.21 -25.80 9.11
#